data_7f2d77d553318e8dd488211041263e4a
#
_entry.id   7f2d77d553318e8dd488211041263e4a
#
_cell.length_a   1.000
_cell.length_b   1.000
_cell.length_c   1.000
_cell.angle_alpha   90.00
_cell.angle_beta   90.00
_cell.angle_gamma   90.00
#
_symmetry.space_group_name_H-M   'P 1'
#
loop_
_entity.id
_entity.type
_entity.pdbx_description
1 polymer ?
#
loop_
_entity_poly.entity_id
_entity_poly.type
_entity_poly.pdbx_seq_one_letter_code
_entity_poly.pdbx_strand_id
1 'polypeptide(L)'
;MIEEELSLCGYFVIITSHKMTAKEAIELYKSRDSSEKLFRGDKSYLGNRSLRVQSDEAALAKIFVEFVALVIRSRIYTMLKDEEEKLEKRPNYMTVPAAIRELEKIEMICQADGRYRLDHALTAVQKTILKAFQMDSNYIRKQSEELSRKLEENKKEEGLEEDTDGKVKKGTFD
;
A
#
# COMPACT_ATOMS: atom_id res chain seq x y z
N MET A 1 7.27 -52.75 6.85
CA MET A 1 7.01 -51.79 5.73
C MET A 1 6.01 -50.70 6.12
N ILE A 2 4.72 -51.01 6.37
CA ILE A 2 3.71 -49.98 6.74
C ILE A 2 4.03 -49.33 8.09
N GLU A 3 4.47 -50.07 9.09
CA GLU A 3 4.88 -49.50 10.41
C GLU A 3 6.14 -48.65 10.32
N GLU A 4 7.09 -49.00 9.48
CA GLU A 4 8.30 -48.17 9.22
C GLU A 4 7.96 -46.88 8.50
N GLU A 5 7.07 -46.90 7.50
CA GLU A 5 6.58 -45.70 6.82
C GLU A 5 5.79 -44.80 7.75
N LEU A 6 4.96 -45.38 8.62
CA LEU A 6 4.22 -44.60 9.64
C LEU A 6 5.14 -43.96 10.69
N SER A 7 6.26 -44.61 11.06
CA SER A 7 7.22 -44.08 12.01
C SER A 7 7.96 -42.85 11.47
N LEU A 8 8.07 -42.70 10.15
CA LEU A 8 8.70 -41.55 9.47
C LEU A 8 7.72 -40.44 9.10
N CYS A 9 6.40 -40.67 9.25
CA CYS A 9 5.39 -39.66 9.00
C CYS A 9 5.57 -38.45 9.92
N GLY A 10 5.58 -37.25 9.33
CA GLY A 10 5.78 -35.98 10.05
C GLY A 10 7.24 -35.53 10.19
N TYR A 11 8.19 -36.36 9.73
CA TYR A 11 9.59 -35.97 9.63
C TYR A 11 9.91 -35.51 8.20
N PHE A 12 10.79 -34.53 8.09
CA PHE A 12 11.35 -34.08 6.82
C PHE A 12 12.84 -33.76 7.00
N VAL A 13 13.60 -33.88 5.93
CA VAL A 13 15.05 -33.62 5.93
C VAL A 13 15.32 -32.33 5.16
N ILE A 14 16.13 -31.45 5.75
CA ILE A 14 16.65 -30.26 5.07
C ILE A 14 18.13 -30.50 4.77
N ILE A 15 18.49 -30.39 3.49
CA ILE A 15 19.87 -30.46 3.03
C ILE A 15 20.29 -29.04 2.66
N THR A 16 21.42 -28.58 3.21
CA THR A 16 21.98 -27.26 2.97
C THR A 16 23.29 -27.34 2.22
N SER A 17 23.51 -26.44 1.25
CA SER A 17 24.78 -26.32 0.51
C SER A 17 25.86 -25.56 1.31
N HIS A 18 25.44 -24.80 2.32
CA HIS A 18 26.33 -24.04 3.20
C HIS A 18 26.29 -24.61 4.61
N LYS A 19 27.44 -24.50 5.30
CA LYS A 19 27.53 -24.90 6.70
C LYS A 19 26.77 -23.93 7.59
N MET A 20 25.73 -24.41 8.26
CA MET A 20 24.89 -23.64 9.16
C MET A 20 24.36 -24.52 10.29
N THR A 21 23.86 -23.90 11.35
CA THR A 21 23.22 -24.61 12.46
C THR A 21 21.82 -25.10 12.06
N ALA A 22 21.28 -26.09 12.75
CA ALA A 22 19.93 -26.60 12.55
C ALA A 22 18.86 -25.49 12.71
N LYS A 23 19.07 -24.55 13.65
CA LYS A 23 18.18 -23.42 13.87
C LYS A 23 18.15 -22.49 12.65
N GLU A 24 19.32 -22.08 12.15
CA GLU A 24 19.44 -21.25 10.96
C GLU A 24 18.81 -21.91 9.73
N ALA A 25 19.03 -23.23 9.55
CA ALA A 25 18.43 -23.98 8.45
C ALA A 25 16.90 -23.97 8.51
N ILE A 26 16.30 -24.15 9.70
CA ILE A 26 14.85 -24.11 9.90
C ILE A 26 14.32 -22.68 9.68
N GLU A 27 15.00 -21.66 10.16
CA GLU A 27 14.59 -20.26 9.96
C GLU A 27 14.63 -19.89 8.47
N LEU A 28 15.68 -20.28 7.76
CA LEU A 28 15.79 -20.08 6.31
C LEU A 28 14.70 -20.82 5.55
N TYR A 29 14.42 -22.09 5.90
CA TYR A 29 13.34 -22.86 5.30
C TYR A 29 11.96 -22.21 5.53
N LYS A 30 11.69 -21.74 6.75
CA LYS A 30 10.44 -21.03 7.07
C LYS A 30 10.32 -19.69 6.35
N SER A 31 11.43 -19.02 6.03
CA SER A 31 11.40 -17.75 5.28
C SER A 31 10.83 -17.90 3.87
N ARG A 32 10.87 -19.12 3.27
CA ARG A 32 10.22 -19.42 1.99
C ARG A 32 8.70 -19.15 2.02
N ASP A 33 8.05 -19.38 3.15
CA ASP A 33 6.62 -19.11 3.34
C ASP A 33 6.27 -17.63 3.11
N SER A 34 7.20 -16.72 3.38
CA SER A 34 6.99 -15.29 3.11
C SER A 34 6.90 -14.99 1.62
N SER A 35 7.73 -15.63 0.78
CA SER A 35 7.67 -15.51 -0.68
C SER A 35 6.39 -16.12 -1.23
N GLU A 36 5.98 -17.29 -0.73
CA GLU A 36 4.72 -17.92 -1.13
C GLU A 36 3.50 -17.05 -0.77
N LYS A 37 3.52 -16.40 0.39
CA LYS A 37 2.49 -15.43 0.80
C LYS A 37 2.45 -14.19 -0.08
N LEU A 38 3.60 -13.68 -0.52
CA LEU A 38 3.68 -12.58 -1.47
C LEU A 38 3.04 -12.96 -2.81
N PHE A 39 3.42 -14.10 -3.40
CA PHE A 39 2.83 -14.60 -4.65
C PHE A 39 1.33 -14.92 -4.53
N ARG A 40 0.90 -15.43 -3.39
CA ARG A 40 -0.54 -15.62 -3.12
C ARG A 40 -1.26 -14.28 -3.06
N GLY A 41 -0.64 -13.27 -2.45
CA GLY A 41 -1.13 -11.89 -2.41
C GLY A 41 -1.25 -11.29 -3.80
N ASP A 42 -0.25 -11.48 -4.66
CA ASP A 42 -0.23 -11.06 -6.05
C ASP A 42 -1.43 -11.65 -6.84
N LYS A 43 -1.60 -12.95 -6.80
CA LYS A 43 -2.71 -13.64 -7.47
C LYS A 43 -4.09 -13.24 -6.96
N SER A 44 -4.22 -12.94 -5.67
CA SER A 44 -5.52 -12.71 -5.02
C SER A 44 -5.92 -11.24 -4.99
N TYR A 45 -4.98 -10.32 -4.72
CA TYR A 45 -5.25 -8.89 -4.52
C TYR A 45 -4.93 -8.04 -5.74
N LEU A 46 -3.87 -8.38 -6.48
CA LEU A 46 -3.52 -7.67 -7.72
C LEU A 46 -4.17 -8.28 -8.96
N GLY A 47 -4.91 -9.38 -8.80
CA GLY A 47 -5.65 -10.02 -9.89
C GLY A 47 -4.79 -10.74 -10.91
N ASN A 48 -3.54 -11.05 -10.58
CA ASN A 48 -2.49 -11.52 -11.48
C ASN A 48 -2.58 -13.03 -11.81
N ARG A 49 -3.79 -13.55 -11.98
CA ARG A 49 -3.99 -14.92 -12.44
C ARG A 49 -3.65 -15.11 -13.93
N SER A 50 -3.73 -14.03 -14.71
CA SER A 50 -3.32 -14.00 -16.12
C SER A 50 -2.92 -12.57 -16.51
N LEU A 51 -1.88 -12.44 -17.32
CA LEU A 51 -1.36 -11.13 -17.71
C LEU A 51 -2.34 -10.32 -18.59
N ARG A 52 -3.16 -10.98 -19.41
CA ARG A 52 -4.18 -10.36 -20.30
C ARG A 52 -3.66 -9.11 -21.02
N VAL A 53 -2.48 -9.21 -21.61
CA VAL A 53 -1.82 -8.15 -22.38
C VAL A 53 -1.58 -8.62 -23.80
N GLN A 54 -1.45 -7.68 -24.73
CA GLN A 54 -1.40 -7.97 -26.17
C GLN A 54 0.03 -7.87 -26.75
N SER A 55 1.01 -7.39 -25.98
CA SER A 55 2.41 -7.30 -26.42
C SER A 55 3.38 -7.63 -25.28
N ASP A 56 4.60 -7.98 -25.65
CA ASP A 56 5.68 -8.30 -24.70
C ASP A 56 6.08 -7.06 -23.88
N GLU A 57 6.09 -5.87 -24.49
CA GLU A 57 6.39 -4.61 -23.81
C GLU A 57 5.33 -4.30 -22.74
N ALA A 58 4.05 -4.51 -23.07
CA ALA A 58 2.96 -4.35 -22.10
C ALA A 58 3.03 -5.38 -20.98
N ALA A 59 3.48 -6.62 -21.28
CA ALA A 59 3.72 -7.64 -20.26
C ALA A 59 4.84 -7.24 -19.32
N LEU A 60 5.97 -6.77 -19.83
CA LEU A 60 7.10 -6.30 -19.02
C LEU A 60 6.73 -5.10 -18.16
N ALA A 61 6.03 -4.12 -18.72
CA ALA A 61 5.56 -2.94 -17.97
C ALA A 61 4.62 -3.35 -16.83
N LYS A 62 3.68 -4.25 -17.10
CA LYS A 62 2.75 -4.78 -16.08
C LYS A 62 3.50 -5.50 -14.97
N ILE A 63 4.38 -6.44 -15.29
CA ILE A 63 5.19 -7.20 -14.33
C ILE A 63 6.01 -6.23 -13.47
N PHE A 64 6.59 -5.19 -14.05
CA PHE A 64 7.34 -4.19 -13.30
C PHE A 64 6.47 -3.44 -12.29
N VAL A 65 5.30 -2.96 -12.69
CA VAL A 65 4.36 -2.27 -11.80
C VAL A 65 3.92 -3.20 -10.66
N GLU A 66 3.62 -4.46 -10.97
CA GLU A 66 3.23 -5.47 -9.98
C GLU A 66 4.34 -5.78 -9.00
N PHE A 67 5.58 -5.88 -9.48
CA PHE A 67 6.75 -6.05 -8.62
C PHE A 67 6.90 -4.89 -7.64
N VAL A 68 6.78 -3.64 -8.11
CA VAL A 68 6.82 -2.45 -7.25
C VAL A 68 5.68 -2.49 -6.22
N ALA A 69 4.46 -2.84 -6.64
CA ALA A 69 3.31 -2.97 -5.74
C ALA A 69 3.53 -4.05 -4.67
N LEU A 70 4.15 -5.18 -5.01
CA LEU A 70 4.50 -6.22 -4.05
C LEU A 70 5.55 -5.76 -3.03
N VAL A 71 6.55 -5.01 -3.47
CA VAL A 71 7.57 -4.43 -2.58
C VAL A 71 6.92 -3.48 -1.57
N ILE A 72 6.08 -2.55 -2.05
CA ILE A 72 5.33 -1.61 -1.20
C ILE A 72 4.44 -2.38 -0.21
N ARG A 73 3.67 -3.34 -0.71
CA ARG A 73 2.79 -4.17 0.12
C ARG A 73 3.54 -4.94 1.21
N SER A 74 4.69 -5.52 0.85
CA SER A 74 5.54 -6.22 1.81
C SER A 74 6.06 -5.27 2.89
N ARG A 75 6.46 -4.07 2.52
CA ARG A 75 6.90 -3.04 3.46
C ARG A 75 5.78 -2.62 4.42
N ILE A 76 4.60 -2.34 3.88
CA ILE A 76 3.41 -2.03 4.69
C ILE A 76 3.12 -3.16 5.68
N TYR A 77 3.14 -4.42 5.21
CA TYR A 77 2.91 -5.59 6.08
C TYR A 77 3.90 -5.64 7.24
N THR A 78 5.19 -5.47 6.98
CA THR A 78 6.23 -5.49 8.02
C THR A 78 5.99 -4.38 9.04
N MET A 79 5.74 -3.15 8.60
CA MET A 79 5.53 -2.01 9.49
C MET A 79 4.26 -2.18 10.36
N LEU A 80 3.18 -2.69 9.79
CA LEU A 80 1.96 -2.99 10.54
C LEU A 80 2.19 -4.10 11.57
N LYS A 81 2.95 -5.14 11.20
CA LYS A 81 3.26 -6.25 12.09
C LYS A 81 4.14 -5.83 13.26
N ASP A 82 5.18 -5.03 13.00
CA ASP A 82 6.06 -4.49 14.03
C ASP A 82 5.31 -3.62 15.06
N GLU A 83 4.28 -2.88 14.62
CA GLU A 83 3.42 -2.12 15.53
C GLU A 83 2.38 -3.02 16.22
N GLU A 84 1.82 -4.02 15.52
CA GLU A 84 0.89 -5.00 16.11
C GLU A 84 1.52 -5.75 17.29
N GLU A 85 2.80 -6.12 17.20
CA GLU A 85 3.54 -6.82 18.26
C GLU A 85 3.68 -5.99 19.55
N LYS A 86 3.54 -4.66 19.46
CA LYS A 86 3.58 -3.75 20.61
C LYS A 86 2.19 -3.59 21.29
N LEU A 87 1.14 -4.10 20.65
CA LEU A 87 -0.22 -4.01 21.18
C LEU A 87 -0.54 -5.23 22.04
N GLU A 88 -1.26 -5.03 23.15
CA GLU A 88 -1.69 -6.12 24.04
C GLU A 88 -2.66 -7.12 23.35
N LYS A 89 -3.42 -6.64 22.39
CA LYS A 89 -4.38 -7.44 21.61
C LYS A 89 -4.13 -7.21 20.11
N ARG A 90 -4.23 -8.28 19.34
CA ARG A 90 -4.14 -8.23 17.87
C ARG A 90 -5.44 -7.72 17.26
N PRO A 91 -5.48 -6.48 16.79
CA PRO A 91 -6.68 -5.94 16.17
C PRO A 91 -6.80 -6.40 14.71
N ASN A 92 -8.04 -6.62 14.26
CA ASN A 92 -8.30 -7.08 12.89
C ASN A 92 -7.98 -6.05 11.79
N TYR A 93 -7.84 -4.78 12.14
CA TYR A 93 -7.50 -3.70 11.20
C TYR A 93 -6.00 -3.59 10.88
N MET A 94 -5.12 -4.36 11.55
CA MET A 94 -3.67 -4.37 11.30
C MET A 94 -3.27 -5.30 10.14
N THR A 95 -4.19 -5.73 9.31
CA THR A 95 -3.87 -6.38 8.03
C THR A 95 -3.73 -5.33 6.91
N VAL A 96 -2.88 -5.57 5.91
CA VAL A 96 -2.66 -4.62 4.81
C VAL A 96 -3.97 -4.15 4.15
N PRO A 97 -4.91 -5.05 3.76
CA PRO A 97 -6.17 -4.60 3.16
C PRO A 97 -7.06 -3.78 4.10
N ALA A 98 -7.10 -4.16 5.38
CA ALA A 98 -7.94 -3.44 6.35
C ALA A 98 -7.34 -2.06 6.68
N ALA A 99 -6.01 -1.98 6.85
CA ALA A 99 -5.33 -0.72 7.09
C ALA A 99 -5.51 0.26 5.92
N ILE A 100 -5.37 -0.20 4.67
CA ILE A 100 -5.59 0.64 3.48
C ILE A 100 -7.03 1.17 3.49
N ARG A 101 -8.05 0.32 3.70
CA ARG A 101 -9.46 0.75 3.76
C ARG A 101 -9.74 1.77 4.86
N GLU A 102 -9.05 1.66 6.01
CA GLU A 102 -9.21 2.67 7.07
C GLU A 102 -8.52 3.99 6.71
N LEU A 103 -7.40 3.95 5.99
CA LEU A 103 -6.73 5.15 5.52
C LEU A 103 -7.47 5.83 4.36
N GLU A 104 -8.14 5.07 3.48
CA GLU A 104 -8.99 5.59 2.40
C GLU A 104 -10.14 6.48 2.92
N LYS A 105 -10.55 6.30 4.17
CA LYS A 105 -11.57 7.15 4.82
C LYS A 105 -11.04 8.52 5.27
N ILE A 106 -9.74 8.78 5.13
CA ILE A 106 -9.18 10.11 5.40
C ILE A 106 -9.38 10.94 4.15
N GLU A 107 -10.46 11.72 4.15
CA GLU A 107 -10.90 12.49 3.01
C GLU A 107 -10.80 14.00 3.27
N MET A 108 -10.62 14.77 2.20
CA MET A 108 -10.69 16.22 2.23
C MET A 108 -11.90 16.68 1.42
N ILE A 109 -12.65 17.60 1.99
CA ILE A 109 -13.81 18.23 1.35
C ILE A 109 -13.55 19.70 1.04
N CYS A 110 -14.05 20.16 -0.10
CA CYS A 110 -14.07 21.57 -0.44
C CYS A 110 -15.21 22.25 0.32
N GLN A 111 -14.88 23.22 1.16
CA GLN A 111 -15.89 23.98 1.92
C GLN A 111 -16.46 25.14 1.09
N ALA A 112 -17.52 25.77 1.61
CA ALA A 112 -18.17 26.92 0.97
C ALA A 112 -17.25 28.12 0.73
N ASP A 113 -16.16 28.24 1.51
CA ASP A 113 -15.10 29.23 1.33
C ASP A 113 -14.08 28.88 0.23
N GLY A 114 -14.27 27.75 -0.48
CA GLY A 114 -13.39 27.24 -1.53
C GLY A 114 -12.16 26.49 -1.03
N ARG A 115 -11.96 26.39 0.27
CA ARG A 115 -10.81 25.70 0.87
C ARG A 115 -11.07 24.23 1.09
N TYR A 116 -10.03 23.43 0.94
CA TYR A 116 -10.07 22.00 1.25
C TYR A 116 -9.66 21.76 2.69
N ARG A 117 -10.47 21.00 3.42
CA ARG A 117 -10.19 20.62 4.81
C ARG A 117 -10.51 19.15 5.02
N LEU A 118 -9.86 18.52 6.01
CA LEU A 118 -10.23 17.17 6.41
C LEU A 118 -11.72 17.12 6.79
N ASP A 119 -12.44 16.14 6.27
CA ASP A 119 -13.87 15.94 6.52
C ASP A 119 -14.12 15.72 8.01
N HIS A 120 -13.29 14.93 8.64
CA HIS A 120 -13.39 14.62 10.07
C HIS A 120 -12.03 14.45 10.73
N ALA A 121 -12.01 14.48 12.06
CA ALA A 121 -10.81 14.20 12.84
C ALA A 121 -10.40 12.74 12.73
N LEU A 122 -9.08 12.48 12.72
CA LEU A 122 -8.55 11.12 12.68
C LEU A 122 -9.06 10.26 13.82
N THR A 123 -9.61 9.11 13.49
CA THR A 123 -10.08 8.10 14.44
C THR A 123 -8.93 7.44 15.22
N ALA A 124 -9.22 6.79 16.35
CA ALA A 124 -8.21 6.05 17.10
C ALA A 124 -7.57 4.93 16.26
N VAL A 125 -8.34 4.26 15.43
CA VAL A 125 -7.87 3.21 14.50
C VAL A 125 -6.89 3.79 13.48
N GLN A 126 -7.26 4.88 12.82
CA GLN A 126 -6.39 5.57 11.86
C GLN A 126 -5.08 6.04 12.51
N LYS A 127 -5.14 6.61 13.71
CA LYS A 127 -3.94 7.02 14.45
C LYS A 127 -3.01 5.85 14.76
N THR A 128 -3.56 4.69 15.15
CA THR A 128 -2.77 3.48 15.40
C THR A 128 -2.09 2.97 14.12
N ILE A 129 -2.81 2.97 12.99
CA ILE A 129 -2.25 2.58 11.69
C ILE A 129 -1.16 3.57 11.27
N LEU A 130 -1.41 4.87 11.36
CA LEU A 130 -0.45 5.91 11.00
C LEU A 130 0.84 5.83 11.85
N LYS A 131 0.71 5.48 13.12
CA LYS A 131 1.87 5.27 14.01
C LYS A 131 2.79 4.16 13.50
N ALA A 132 2.25 3.08 12.91
CA ALA A 132 3.04 2.04 12.27
C ALA A 132 3.93 2.61 11.15
N PHE A 133 3.49 3.67 10.46
CA PHE A 133 4.24 4.39 9.43
C PHE A 133 5.05 5.57 9.95
N GLN A 134 5.18 5.71 11.28
CA GLN A 134 5.86 6.83 11.94
C GLN A 134 5.23 8.20 11.61
N MET A 135 3.93 8.21 11.33
CA MET A 135 3.14 9.40 11.07
C MET A 135 2.24 9.71 12.27
N ASP A 136 2.05 10.98 12.56
CA ASP A 136 1.14 11.46 13.61
C ASP A 136 0.01 12.32 13.04
N SER A 137 -0.93 12.72 13.90
CA SER A 137 -2.04 13.57 13.50
C SER A 137 -1.60 14.95 13.02
N ASN A 138 -0.48 15.48 13.52
CA ASN A 138 0.05 16.77 13.12
C ASN A 138 0.64 16.71 11.71
N TYR A 139 1.31 15.59 11.39
CA TYR A 139 1.82 15.36 10.05
C TYR A 139 0.68 15.37 9.02
N ILE A 140 -0.41 14.62 9.27
CA ILE A 140 -1.57 14.56 8.36
C ILE A 140 -2.23 15.95 8.23
N ARG A 141 -2.38 16.70 9.33
CA ARG A 141 -2.91 18.06 9.29
C ARG A 141 -2.04 18.97 8.42
N LYS A 142 -0.73 18.96 8.62
CA LYS A 142 0.21 19.78 7.84
C LYS A 142 0.15 19.43 6.35
N GLN A 143 0.09 18.12 6.02
CA GLN A 143 -0.05 17.69 4.64
C GLN A 143 -1.38 18.11 4.01
N SER A 144 -2.48 18.08 4.77
CA SER A 144 -3.79 18.54 4.28
C SER A 144 -3.81 20.05 4.04
N GLU A 145 -3.18 20.85 4.90
CA GLU A 145 -3.06 22.31 4.72
C GLU A 145 -2.20 22.65 3.49
N GLU A 146 -1.10 21.93 3.29
CA GLU A 146 -0.23 22.11 2.12
C GLU A 146 -0.94 21.73 0.82
N LEU A 147 -1.68 20.62 0.82
CA LEU A 147 -2.47 20.20 -0.32
C LEU A 147 -3.59 21.18 -0.64
N SER A 148 -4.30 21.70 0.39
CA SER A 148 -5.32 22.74 0.20
C SER A 148 -4.75 23.96 -0.52
N ARG A 149 -3.58 24.43 -0.07
CA ARG A 149 -2.90 25.58 -0.69
C ARG A 149 -2.56 25.31 -2.17
N LYS A 150 -1.98 24.16 -2.48
CA LYS A 150 -1.66 23.79 -3.87
C LYS A 150 -2.90 23.72 -4.75
N LEU A 151 -4.00 23.17 -4.25
CA LEU A 151 -5.27 23.12 -4.98
C LEU A 151 -5.89 24.51 -5.20
N GLU A 152 -5.72 25.43 -4.25
CA GLU A 152 -6.15 26.83 -4.40
C GLU A 152 -5.29 27.58 -5.44
N GLU A 153 -3.99 27.33 -5.47
CA GLU A 153 -3.05 27.90 -6.45
C GLU A 153 -3.40 27.43 -7.87
N ASN A 154 -3.59 26.12 -8.09
CA ASN A 154 -3.95 25.55 -9.39
C ASN A 154 -5.29 26.12 -9.92
N LYS A 155 -6.31 26.26 -9.06
CA LYS A 155 -7.59 26.86 -9.46
C LYS A 155 -7.46 28.31 -9.92
N LYS A 156 -6.54 29.07 -9.33
CA LYS A 156 -6.28 30.47 -9.75
C LYS A 156 -5.58 30.51 -11.09
N GLU A 157 -4.66 29.58 -11.36
CA GLU A 157 -3.98 29.49 -12.66
C GLU A 157 -4.95 29.09 -13.77
N GLU A 158 -5.79 28.06 -13.56
CA GLU A 158 -6.84 27.65 -14.50
C GLU A 158 -7.85 28.79 -14.77
N GLY A 159 -8.29 29.50 -13.75
CA GLY A 159 -9.20 30.64 -13.89
C GLY A 159 -8.56 31.83 -14.64
N LEU A 160 -7.25 32.01 -14.56
CA LEU A 160 -6.54 33.03 -15.32
C LEU A 160 -6.37 32.66 -16.80
N GLU A 161 -6.23 31.36 -17.11
CA GLU A 161 -6.18 30.86 -18.48
C GLU A 161 -7.55 30.99 -19.19
N GLU A 162 -8.65 30.69 -18.50
CA GLU A 162 -10.02 30.89 -19.06
C GLU A 162 -10.30 32.35 -19.34
N ASP A 163 -9.90 33.28 -18.48
CA ASP A 163 -10.11 34.73 -18.69
C ASP A 163 -9.23 35.27 -19.83
N THR A 164 -8.07 34.73 -20.08
CA THR A 164 -7.20 35.14 -21.20
C THR A 164 -7.66 34.59 -22.53
N ASP A 165 -8.21 33.38 -22.59
CA ASP A 165 -8.77 32.79 -23.82
C ASP A 165 -10.12 33.44 -24.22
N GLY A 166 -10.90 33.90 -23.23
CA GLY A 166 -12.14 34.66 -23.44
C GLY A 166 -11.96 36.04 -24.06
N LYS A 167 -10.80 36.68 -23.91
CA LYS A 167 -10.52 38.01 -24.46
C LYS A 167 -10.05 38.00 -25.92
N VAL A 168 -9.63 36.85 -26.45
CA VAL A 168 -9.16 36.73 -27.84
C VAL A 168 -10.31 36.58 -28.84
N LYS A 169 -11.56 36.33 -28.43
CA LYS A 169 -12.71 36.12 -29.32
C LYS A 169 -13.65 37.33 -29.50
N LYS A 170 -13.25 38.52 -29.10
CA LYS A 170 -13.97 39.76 -29.41
C LYS A 170 -13.12 40.73 -30.22
N GLY A 171 -12.82 40.35 -31.44
CA GLY A 171 -12.09 41.15 -32.42
C GLY A 171 -12.65 40.99 -33.82
N THR A 172 -13.64 41.81 -34.16
CA THR A 172 -13.98 42.37 -35.50
C THR A 172 -14.41 41.41 -36.60
N PHE A 173 -15.69 41.43 -36.87
CA PHE A 173 -16.23 41.47 -38.22
C PHE A 173 -16.87 42.87 -38.44
N ASP A 174 -16.21 43.69 -39.23
CA ASP A 174 -16.81 44.68 -40.14
C ASP A 174 -16.42 44.29 -41.56
#